data_4366cfa18e671b716d2ef5c8401553eb
#
_entry.id   4366cfa18e671b716d2ef5c8401553eb
#
_cell.length_a   1.000
_cell.length_b   1.000
_cell.length_c   1.000
_cell.angle_alpha   90.00
_cell.angle_beta   90.00
_cell.angle_gamma   90.00
#
_symmetry.space_group_name_H-M   'P 1'
#
loop_
_entity.id
_entity.type
_entity.pdbx_description
1 polymer ?
#
loop_
_entity_poly.entity_id
_entity_poly.type
_entity_poly.pdbx_seq_one_letter_code
_entity_poly.pdbx_strand_id
1 'polypeptide(L)'
;MILYKNVDICDLEPIAKNGILSIDECGNNNWDKGKRAENDTSVVYLFSPIGKQNSFPNYGAALLEVQCEAKENKIGKTDTHVDDYIEYITKRVKPSEIKRVIIPKIFKGYISVPKNIEITWCEFKAERYGNNGLEECSDEIIEQFVKTAQLMDSTDFNFFRGVTEKRTMIDLYNIEYIF
;
A
#
# COMPACT_ATOMS: atom_id res chain seq x y z
N MET A 1 -9.84 -8.74 13.56
CA MET A 1 -8.40 -8.44 13.76
C MET A 1 -8.05 -7.13 13.05
N ILE A 2 -6.96 -6.48 13.44
CA ILE A 2 -6.44 -5.31 12.72
C ILE A 2 -5.51 -5.80 11.63
N LEU A 3 -5.75 -5.38 10.39
CA LEU A 3 -4.98 -5.74 9.20
C LEU A 3 -4.73 -4.49 8.35
N TYR A 4 -3.82 -4.60 7.40
CA TYR A 4 -3.38 -3.48 6.58
C TYR A 4 -3.44 -3.81 5.09
N LYS A 5 -3.56 -2.76 4.27
CA LYS A 5 -3.46 -2.84 2.82
C LYS A 5 -2.95 -1.53 2.26
N ASN A 6 -1.89 -1.59 1.45
CA ASN A 6 -1.50 -0.44 0.64
C ASN A 6 -2.41 -0.33 -0.59
N VAL A 7 -2.82 0.88 -0.91
CA VAL A 7 -3.65 1.23 -2.07
C VAL A 7 -3.16 2.52 -2.72
N ASP A 8 -3.49 2.70 -3.99
CA ASP A 8 -3.24 3.97 -4.66
C ASP A 8 -4.14 5.06 -4.05
N ILE A 9 -3.60 6.28 -3.94
CA ILE A 9 -4.35 7.42 -3.40
C ILE A 9 -5.61 7.71 -4.21
N CYS A 10 -5.54 7.52 -5.53
CA CYS A 10 -6.71 7.70 -6.42
C CYS A 10 -7.86 6.71 -6.17
N ASP A 11 -7.59 5.60 -5.48
CA ASP A 11 -8.61 4.60 -5.14
C ASP A 11 -9.32 4.90 -3.81
N LEU A 12 -8.89 5.92 -3.05
CA LEU A 12 -9.44 6.21 -1.72
C LEU A 12 -10.93 6.60 -1.76
N GLU A 13 -11.37 7.41 -2.74
CA GLU A 13 -12.79 7.79 -2.86
C GLU A 13 -13.70 6.59 -3.18
N PRO A 14 -13.42 5.75 -4.19
CA PRO A 14 -14.18 4.52 -4.41
C PRO A 14 -14.17 3.60 -3.20
N ILE A 15 -13.04 3.45 -2.52
CA ILE A 15 -12.88 2.60 -1.33
C ILE A 15 -13.72 3.14 -0.17
N ALA A 16 -13.71 4.44 0.07
CA ALA A 16 -14.51 5.08 1.11
C ALA A 16 -16.02 4.83 0.93
N LYS A 17 -16.45 4.75 -0.33
CA LYS A 17 -17.87 4.52 -0.68
C LYS A 17 -18.25 3.05 -0.67
N ASN A 18 -17.42 2.18 -1.23
CA ASN A 18 -17.78 0.80 -1.54
C ASN A 18 -17.07 -0.24 -0.66
N GLY A 19 -16.06 0.19 0.12
CA GLY A 19 -15.12 -0.70 0.77
C GLY A 19 -14.05 -1.22 -0.19
N ILE A 20 -13.27 -2.20 0.26
CA ILE A 20 -12.25 -2.84 -0.58
C ILE A 20 -12.91 -4.05 -1.24
N LEU A 21 -12.95 -4.03 -2.55
CA LEU A 21 -13.53 -5.08 -3.38
C LEU A 21 -12.43 -5.97 -3.98
N SER A 22 -12.78 -7.21 -4.29
CA SER A 22 -11.91 -8.10 -5.06
C SER A 22 -11.72 -7.59 -6.50
N ILE A 23 -10.70 -8.08 -7.19
CA ILE A 23 -10.47 -7.76 -8.60
C ILE A 23 -11.68 -8.15 -9.46
N ASP A 24 -12.29 -9.31 -9.20
CA ASP A 24 -13.47 -9.78 -9.92
C ASP A 24 -14.66 -8.83 -9.78
N GLU A 25 -14.79 -8.17 -8.63
CA GLU A 25 -15.89 -7.23 -8.37
C GLU A 25 -15.64 -5.83 -8.95
N CYS A 26 -14.40 -5.32 -8.89
CA CYS A 26 -14.11 -3.93 -9.29
C CYS A 26 -13.33 -3.82 -10.60
N GLY A 27 -12.75 -4.90 -11.12
CA GLY A 27 -11.90 -4.89 -12.30
C GLY A 27 -10.58 -4.14 -12.15
N ASN A 28 -10.29 -3.65 -10.93
CA ASN A 28 -9.09 -2.89 -10.65
C ASN A 28 -7.92 -3.82 -10.33
N ASN A 29 -7.09 -4.07 -11.32
CA ASN A 29 -5.87 -4.84 -11.18
C ASN A 29 -4.66 -3.90 -11.18
N ASN A 30 -4.27 -3.41 -10.00
CA ASN A 30 -3.06 -2.58 -9.82
C ASN A 30 -1.76 -3.40 -9.91
N TRP A 31 -1.88 -4.70 -10.12
CA TRP A 31 -0.78 -5.60 -10.27
C TRP A 31 -0.28 -5.63 -11.69
N ASP A 32 1.04 -5.65 -11.81
CA ASP A 32 1.68 -5.97 -13.06
C ASP A 32 1.26 -7.39 -13.50
N LYS A 33 0.60 -7.47 -14.65
CA LYS A 33 0.18 -8.75 -15.23
C LYS A 33 1.41 -9.63 -15.37
N GLY A 34 1.60 -10.58 -14.49
CA GLY A 34 2.67 -11.57 -14.58
C GLY A 34 3.43 -11.83 -13.29
N LYS A 35 3.42 -10.92 -12.31
CA LYS A 35 4.15 -11.17 -11.05
C LYS A 35 3.46 -12.14 -10.10
N ARG A 36 2.13 -12.31 -10.20
CA ARG A 36 1.36 -13.28 -9.42
C ARG A 36 0.21 -13.87 -10.25
N ALA A 37 0.54 -14.59 -11.31
CA ALA A 37 -0.45 -15.27 -12.17
C ALA A 37 -1.37 -16.25 -11.40
N GLU A 38 -0.98 -16.67 -10.20
CA GLU A 38 -1.68 -17.63 -9.36
C GLU A 38 -2.55 -16.99 -8.27
N ASN A 39 -2.64 -15.64 -8.21
CA ASN A 39 -3.50 -15.00 -7.21
C ASN A 39 -4.97 -15.23 -7.52
N ASP A 40 -5.71 -15.57 -6.48
CA ASP A 40 -7.16 -15.64 -6.52
C ASP A 40 -7.74 -14.22 -6.65
N THR A 41 -8.33 -13.92 -7.79
CA THR A 41 -8.94 -12.61 -8.11
C THR A 41 -10.27 -12.36 -7.42
N SER A 42 -10.85 -13.41 -6.79
CA SER A 42 -12.12 -13.33 -6.07
C SER A 42 -12.00 -12.88 -4.62
N VAL A 43 -10.78 -12.65 -4.13
CA VAL A 43 -10.50 -12.26 -2.74
C VAL A 43 -9.73 -10.94 -2.65
N VAL A 44 -9.81 -10.32 -1.48
CA VAL A 44 -9.01 -9.17 -1.07
C VAL A 44 -7.83 -9.67 -0.24
N TYR A 45 -6.63 -9.27 -0.63
CA TYR A 45 -5.40 -9.55 0.12
C TYR A 45 -5.12 -8.44 1.11
N LEU A 46 -4.87 -8.82 2.34
CA LEU A 46 -4.52 -7.96 3.48
C LEU A 46 -3.24 -8.52 4.12
N PHE A 47 -2.59 -7.72 4.95
CA PHE A 47 -1.41 -8.18 5.66
C PHE A 47 -1.38 -7.74 7.13
N SER A 48 -0.60 -8.46 7.93
CA SER A 48 -0.19 -8.08 9.27
C SER A 48 1.33 -8.02 9.31
N PRO A 49 1.96 -6.86 9.57
CA PRO A 49 3.42 -6.78 9.65
C PRO A 49 3.95 -7.61 10.82
N ILE A 50 5.12 -8.23 10.63
CA ILE A 50 5.82 -8.98 11.68
C ILE A 50 6.97 -8.14 12.24
N GLY A 51 7.65 -7.37 11.39
CA GLY A 51 8.80 -6.56 11.74
C GLY A 51 8.51 -5.06 11.71
N LYS A 52 9.56 -4.28 11.51
CA LYS A 52 9.48 -2.82 11.37
C LYS A 52 8.84 -2.39 10.05
N GLN A 53 9.09 -3.15 8.98
CA GLN A 53 8.45 -2.88 7.71
C GLN A 53 6.94 -3.10 7.84
N ASN A 54 6.18 -2.02 7.77
CA ASN A 54 4.74 -2.03 7.94
C ASN A 54 3.99 -1.41 6.76
N SER A 55 4.70 -1.07 5.69
CA SER A 55 4.12 -0.49 4.49
C SER A 55 4.87 -0.95 3.24
N PHE A 56 4.12 -1.13 2.16
CA PHE A 56 4.60 -1.54 0.85
C PHE A 56 4.13 -0.54 -0.21
N PRO A 57 4.76 0.67 -0.27
CA PRO A 57 4.30 1.76 -1.14
C PRO A 57 4.37 1.49 -2.64
N ASN A 58 5.05 0.43 -3.05
CA ASN A 58 4.98 -0.11 -4.41
C ASN A 58 3.55 -0.53 -4.83
N TYR A 59 2.68 -0.81 -3.84
CA TYR A 59 1.25 -1.11 -4.06
C TYR A 59 0.35 0.11 -3.86
N GLY A 60 0.93 1.25 -3.56
CA GLY A 60 0.27 2.51 -3.31
C GLY A 60 0.71 3.16 -2.01
N ALA A 61 0.79 4.50 -2.00
CA ALA A 61 1.30 5.25 -0.86
C ALA A 61 0.32 5.34 0.32
N ALA A 62 -0.97 5.09 0.11
CA ALA A 62 -1.95 5.10 1.17
C ALA A 62 -2.03 3.73 1.85
N LEU A 63 -1.82 3.68 3.16
CA LEU A 63 -1.93 2.48 3.98
C LEU A 63 -3.27 2.48 4.70
N LEU A 64 -4.15 1.57 4.32
CA LEU A 64 -5.44 1.36 4.98
C LEU A 64 -5.24 0.49 6.22
N GLU A 65 -5.76 0.93 7.36
CA GLU A 65 -5.95 0.11 8.56
C GLU A 65 -7.40 -0.34 8.60
N VAL A 66 -7.60 -1.65 8.62
CA VAL A 66 -8.94 -2.25 8.60
C VAL A 66 -9.15 -3.17 9.80
N GLN A 67 -10.37 -3.26 10.28
CA GLN A 67 -10.78 -4.21 11.33
C GLN A 67 -11.85 -5.14 10.79
N CYS A 68 -11.44 -6.31 10.35
CA CYS A 68 -12.32 -7.28 9.73
C CYS A 68 -11.97 -8.72 10.14
N GLU A 69 -12.82 -9.64 9.72
CA GLU A 69 -12.52 -11.08 9.75
C GLU A 69 -11.83 -11.48 8.45
N ALA A 70 -10.73 -12.20 8.58
CA ALA A 70 -9.96 -12.71 7.45
C ALA A 70 -9.29 -14.03 7.83
N LYS A 71 -8.92 -14.82 6.84
CA LYS A 71 -8.20 -16.09 6.99
C LYS A 71 -6.75 -15.90 6.59
N GLU A 72 -5.83 -16.48 7.35
CA GLU A 72 -4.42 -16.53 6.95
C GLU A 72 -4.27 -17.25 5.61
N ASN A 73 -3.59 -16.61 4.68
CA ASN A 73 -3.26 -17.20 3.39
C ASN A 73 -1.96 -17.99 3.49
N LYS A 74 -2.07 -19.30 3.56
CA LYS A 74 -0.90 -20.20 3.67
C LYS A 74 -0.34 -20.62 2.29
N ILE A 75 -0.96 -20.18 1.21
CA ILE A 75 -0.58 -20.54 -0.15
C ILE A 75 0.43 -19.48 -0.63
N GLY A 76 1.60 -19.93 -1.11
CA GLY A 76 2.56 -19.05 -1.74
C GLY A 76 3.75 -18.60 -0.90
N LYS A 77 4.10 -19.36 0.15
CA LYS A 77 5.33 -19.13 0.96
C LYS A 77 6.67 -19.27 0.19
N THR A 78 6.65 -19.18 -1.12
CA THR A 78 7.85 -19.16 -1.96
C THR A 78 8.30 -17.74 -2.31
N ASP A 79 7.59 -16.72 -1.84
CA ASP A 79 7.92 -15.32 -2.08
C ASP A 79 9.00 -14.86 -1.10
N THR A 80 9.93 -14.06 -1.57
CA THR A 80 11.08 -13.53 -0.81
C THR A 80 10.70 -12.64 0.38
N HIS A 81 9.42 -12.26 0.50
CA HIS A 81 8.88 -11.39 1.58
C HIS A 81 8.17 -12.15 2.70
N VAL A 82 8.33 -13.47 2.78
CA VAL A 82 7.60 -14.33 3.74
C VAL A 82 7.90 -13.99 5.20
N ASP A 83 9.03 -13.38 5.46
CA ASP A 83 9.48 -13.07 6.83
C ASP A 83 9.07 -11.65 7.29
N ASP A 84 8.49 -10.82 6.40
CA ASP A 84 8.17 -9.43 6.71
C ASP A 84 6.72 -9.23 7.17
N TYR A 85 5.81 -10.11 6.75
CA TYR A 85 4.40 -10.03 7.07
C TYR A 85 3.68 -11.37 6.97
N ILE A 86 2.51 -11.46 7.63
CA ILE A 86 1.56 -12.55 7.44
C ILE A 86 0.47 -12.06 6.49
N GLU A 87 0.23 -12.79 5.40
CA GLU A 87 -0.83 -12.48 4.45
C GLU A 87 -2.17 -13.07 4.91
N TYR A 88 -3.22 -12.30 4.73
CA TYR A 88 -4.60 -12.69 5.01
C TYR A 88 -5.48 -12.45 3.79
N ILE A 89 -6.55 -13.25 3.67
CA ILE A 89 -7.55 -13.10 2.63
C ILE A 89 -8.96 -12.98 3.20
N THR A 90 -9.76 -12.15 2.57
CA THR A 90 -11.19 -12.03 2.81
C THR A 90 -11.93 -11.81 1.48
N LYS A 91 -13.22 -12.03 1.44
CA LYS A 91 -14.00 -11.75 0.21
C LYS A 91 -14.11 -10.26 -0.06
N ARG A 92 -14.25 -9.46 0.99
CA ARG A 92 -14.54 -8.03 0.90
C ARG A 92 -14.23 -7.37 2.23
N VAL A 93 -13.82 -6.10 2.21
CA VAL A 93 -13.80 -5.21 3.39
C VAL A 93 -14.89 -4.16 3.23
N LYS A 94 -15.81 -4.07 4.18
CA LYS A 94 -16.88 -3.07 4.15
C LYS A 94 -16.34 -1.68 4.49
N PRO A 95 -16.97 -0.58 4.04
CA PRO A 95 -16.56 0.77 4.44
C PRO A 95 -16.47 0.97 5.97
N SER A 96 -17.39 0.37 6.73
CA SER A 96 -17.42 0.45 8.20
C SER A 96 -16.28 -0.31 8.90
N GLU A 97 -15.60 -1.18 8.19
CA GLU A 97 -14.45 -1.94 8.68
C GLU A 97 -13.12 -1.20 8.45
N ILE A 98 -13.12 -0.13 7.65
CA ILE A 98 -11.97 0.74 7.45
C ILE A 98 -11.89 1.70 8.62
N LYS A 99 -10.80 1.65 9.39
CA LYS A 99 -10.62 2.47 10.59
C LYS A 99 -10.01 3.82 10.25
N ARG A 100 -8.95 3.81 9.47
CA ARG A 100 -8.26 5.02 9.03
C ARG A 100 -7.41 4.76 7.80
N VAL A 101 -6.98 5.85 7.18
CA VAL A 101 -5.98 5.86 6.12
C VAL A 101 -4.73 6.56 6.65
N ILE A 102 -3.59 5.94 6.48
CA ILE A 102 -2.28 6.44 6.91
C ILE A 102 -1.53 6.85 5.65
N ILE A 103 -1.13 8.11 5.55
CA ILE A 103 -0.50 8.67 4.36
C ILE A 103 0.74 9.48 4.78
N PRO A 104 1.88 9.33 4.08
CA PRO A 104 3.04 10.16 4.34
C PRO A 104 2.73 11.66 4.25
N LYS A 105 3.20 12.45 5.22
CA LYS A 105 2.99 13.91 5.30
C LYS A 105 3.39 14.66 4.05
N ILE A 106 4.33 14.11 3.26
CA ILE A 106 4.78 14.68 2.00
C ILE A 106 3.63 14.94 1.02
N PHE A 107 2.53 14.18 1.12
CA PHE A 107 1.35 14.35 0.27
C PHE A 107 0.35 15.38 0.79
N LYS A 108 0.53 15.88 2.03
CA LYS A 108 -0.42 16.82 2.64
C LYS A 108 -0.47 18.14 1.87
N GLY A 109 -1.66 18.52 1.42
CA GLY A 109 -1.87 19.71 0.60
C GLY A 109 -1.77 19.47 -0.91
N TYR A 110 -1.32 18.29 -1.34
CA TYR A 110 -1.21 17.93 -2.77
C TYR A 110 -2.29 16.98 -3.25
N ILE A 111 -3.02 16.34 -2.33
CA ILE A 111 -4.04 15.35 -2.65
C ILE A 111 -5.37 15.66 -1.98
N SER A 112 -6.46 15.22 -2.61
CA SER A 112 -7.78 15.15 -1.98
C SER A 112 -7.93 13.82 -1.26
N VAL A 113 -8.55 13.88 -0.07
CA VAL A 113 -8.83 12.68 0.74
C VAL A 113 -10.32 12.62 1.07
N PRO A 114 -10.91 11.41 1.19
CA PRO A 114 -12.30 11.24 1.56
C PRO A 114 -12.59 11.85 2.94
N LYS A 115 -13.74 12.52 3.08
CA LYS A 115 -14.14 13.15 4.35
C LYS A 115 -14.69 12.16 5.38
N ASN A 116 -15.10 10.99 4.95
CA ASN A 116 -15.78 9.96 5.74
C ASN A 116 -14.83 8.88 6.27
N ILE A 117 -13.53 9.03 6.07
CA ILE A 117 -12.49 8.16 6.65
C ILE A 117 -11.53 9.03 7.46
N GLU A 118 -11.12 8.54 8.61
CA GLU A 118 -10.07 9.18 9.41
C GLU A 118 -8.73 9.14 8.66
N ILE A 119 -8.03 10.27 8.59
CA ILE A 119 -6.73 10.38 7.94
C ILE A 119 -5.65 10.62 8.99
N THR A 120 -4.65 9.75 9.02
CA THR A 120 -3.42 9.91 9.79
C THR A 120 -2.27 10.28 8.87
N TRP A 121 -1.72 11.48 9.04
CA TRP A 121 -0.51 11.91 8.33
C TRP A 121 0.72 11.43 9.10
N CYS A 122 1.57 10.61 8.47
CA CYS A 122 2.70 9.98 9.12
C CYS A 122 4.07 10.46 8.60
N GLU A 123 5.08 10.33 9.43
CA GLU A 123 6.47 10.27 8.99
C GLU A 123 6.80 8.86 8.48
N PHE A 124 7.95 8.66 7.87
CA PHE A 124 8.42 7.33 7.50
C PHE A 124 9.94 7.24 7.57
N LYS A 125 10.43 6.01 7.66
CA LYS A 125 11.83 5.64 7.49
C LYS A 125 11.95 4.66 6.35
N ALA A 126 13.03 4.77 5.58
CA ALA A 126 13.39 3.82 4.56
C ALA A 126 14.82 3.34 4.79
N GLU A 127 15.03 2.05 4.72
CA GLU A 127 16.34 1.40 4.87
C GLU A 127 16.58 0.48 3.68
N ARG A 128 17.84 0.32 3.29
CA ARG A 128 18.28 -0.69 2.31
C ARG A 128 19.57 -1.35 2.78
N TYR A 129 19.86 -2.52 2.25
CA TYR A 129 21.16 -3.15 2.46
C TYR A 129 22.25 -2.40 1.69
N GLY A 130 23.17 -1.78 2.44
CA GLY A 130 24.39 -1.16 1.96
C GLY A 130 25.62 -2.02 2.24
N ASN A 131 26.81 -1.45 2.02
CA ASN A 131 28.09 -2.16 2.21
C ASN A 131 28.37 -2.56 3.66
N ASN A 132 27.78 -1.87 4.63
CA ASN A 132 27.98 -2.06 6.06
C ASN A 132 26.73 -2.60 6.80
N GLY A 133 25.74 -3.12 6.09
CA GLY A 133 24.48 -3.57 6.63
C GLY A 133 23.31 -2.69 6.21
N LEU A 134 22.28 -2.56 7.08
CA LEU A 134 21.13 -1.70 6.82
C LEU A 134 21.53 -0.22 6.96
N GLU A 135 21.31 0.55 5.93
CA GLU A 135 21.57 1.98 5.84
C GLU A 135 20.27 2.76 5.68
N GLU A 136 20.10 3.85 6.42
CA GLU A 136 18.97 4.74 6.25
C GLU A 136 19.09 5.53 4.94
N CYS A 137 18.03 5.54 4.16
CA CYS A 137 17.95 6.17 2.84
C CYS A 137 16.61 6.89 2.61
N SER A 138 16.02 7.40 3.69
CA SER A 138 14.72 8.09 3.62
C SER A 138 14.71 9.27 2.66
N ASP A 139 15.81 10.00 2.52
CA ASP A 139 15.91 11.16 1.61
C ASP A 139 15.74 10.77 0.15
N GLU A 140 16.27 9.61 -0.27
CA GLU A 140 16.09 9.10 -1.63
C GLU A 140 14.61 8.79 -1.94
N ILE A 141 13.91 8.26 -0.95
CA ILE A 141 12.46 7.97 -1.07
C ILE A 141 11.63 9.26 -1.01
N ILE A 142 12.03 10.24 -0.18
CA ILE A 142 11.39 11.55 -0.13
C ILE A 142 11.38 12.20 -1.52
N GLU A 143 12.49 12.19 -2.24
CA GLU A 143 12.54 12.73 -3.60
C GLU A 143 11.55 12.07 -4.55
N GLN A 144 11.39 10.76 -4.45
CA GLN A 144 10.43 10.01 -5.26
C GLN A 144 9.00 10.37 -4.90
N PHE A 145 8.69 10.48 -3.60
CA PHE A 145 7.37 10.88 -3.14
C PHE A 145 7.05 12.33 -3.50
N VAL A 146 8.00 13.26 -3.39
CA VAL A 146 7.83 14.67 -3.81
C VAL A 146 7.48 14.75 -5.29
N LYS A 147 8.24 14.10 -6.15
CA LYS A 147 7.97 14.04 -7.59
C LYS A 147 6.59 13.48 -7.87
N THR A 148 6.20 12.46 -7.13
CA THR A 148 4.89 11.84 -7.27
C THR A 148 3.78 12.78 -6.81
N ALA A 149 3.92 13.43 -5.66
CA ALA A 149 2.94 14.39 -5.13
C ALA A 149 2.76 15.59 -6.09
N GLN A 150 3.82 16.12 -6.65
CA GLN A 150 3.78 17.21 -7.63
C GLN A 150 3.02 16.84 -8.92
N LEU A 151 3.12 15.58 -9.32
CA LEU A 151 2.44 15.08 -10.52
C LEU A 151 0.97 14.76 -10.26
N MET A 152 0.60 14.48 -9.02
CA MET A 152 -0.80 14.26 -8.64
C MET A 152 -1.63 15.55 -8.63
N ASP A 153 -1.00 16.71 -8.53
CA ASP A 153 -1.65 18.01 -8.69
C ASP A 153 -2.04 18.29 -10.17
N SER A 154 -1.39 17.62 -11.11
CA SER A 154 -1.86 17.55 -12.49
C SER A 154 -2.91 16.44 -12.60
N THR A 155 -4.03 16.67 -13.23
CA THR A 155 -5.21 15.81 -13.40
C THR A 155 -4.95 14.35 -13.86
N ASP A 156 -3.72 13.91 -13.92
CA ASP A 156 -3.30 12.60 -14.43
C ASP A 156 -2.99 11.62 -13.27
N PHE A 157 -4.05 11.20 -12.57
CA PHE A 157 -3.98 10.19 -11.50
C PHE A 157 -3.46 8.82 -11.96
N ASN A 158 -3.35 8.57 -13.26
CA ASN A 158 -2.75 7.35 -13.80
C ASN A 158 -1.23 7.28 -13.58
N PHE A 159 -0.64 8.31 -13.02
CA PHE A 159 0.80 8.42 -12.84
C PHE A 159 1.39 7.31 -11.95
N PHE A 160 0.74 6.96 -10.84
CA PHE A 160 1.19 5.84 -10.01
C PHE A 160 1.12 4.50 -10.74
N ARG A 161 0.14 4.33 -11.60
CA ARG A 161 -0.04 3.12 -12.42
C ARG A 161 0.95 3.04 -13.59
N GLY A 162 1.48 4.17 -14.05
CA GLY A 162 2.37 4.25 -15.22
C GLY A 162 3.86 4.12 -14.90
N VAL A 163 4.26 4.13 -13.62
CA VAL A 163 5.67 4.17 -13.23
C VAL A 163 6.15 2.81 -12.74
N THR A 164 6.08 1.80 -13.59
CA THR A 164 6.62 0.46 -13.36
C THR A 164 8.10 0.49 -12.95
N GLU A 165 8.92 1.33 -13.58
CA GLU A 165 10.36 1.45 -13.27
C GLU A 165 10.60 2.03 -11.86
N LYS A 166 9.80 2.99 -11.40
CA LYS A 166 9.94 3.58 -10.06
C LYS A 166 9.36 2.67 -8.97
N ARG A 167 8.37 1.86 -9.26
CA ARG A 167 7.88 0.81 -8.35
C ARG A 167 8.98 -0.19 -8.03
N THR A 168 9.74 -0.62 -9.04
CA THR A 168 10.85 -1.55 -8.85
C THR A 168 11.94 -0.99 -7.93
N MET A 169 12.17 0.32 -7.93
CA MET A 169 13.13 0.93 -7.00
C MET A 169 12.63 0.96 -5.56
N ILE A 170 11.34 1.22 -5.33
CA ILE A 170 10.75 1.21 -3.99
C ILE A 170 10.76 -0.20 -3.38
N ASP A 171 10.65 -1.25 -4.20
CA ASP A 171 10.72 -2.65 -3.75
C ASP A 171 12.05 -3.03 -3.10
N LEU A 172 13.12 -2.26 -3.34
CA LEU A 172 14.45 -2.51 -2.78
C LEU A 172 14.63 -1.96 -1.35
N TYR A 173 13.62 -1.28 -0.81
CA TYR A 173 13.69 -0.61 0.47
C TYR A 173 12.72 -1.20 1.47
N ASN A 174 13.18 -1.34 2.71
CA ASN A 174 12.33 -1.60 3.86
C ASN A 174 11.72 -0.26 4.32
N ILE A 175 10.42 -0.11 4.23
CA ILE A 175 9.73 1.13 4.56
C ILE A 175 8.86 0.94 5.79
N GLU A 176 9.10 1.78 6.80
CA GLU A 176 8.30 1.86 8.02
C GLU A 176 7.56 3.20 8.06
N TYR A 177 6.23 3.14 8.10
CA TYR A 177 5.40 4.30 8.42
C TYR A 177 5.30 4.46 9.93
N ILE A 178 5.51 5.67 10.43
CA ILE A 178 5.56 6.01 11.86
C ILE A 178 4.27 6.75 12.22
N PHE A 179 3.34 6.04 12.90
CA PHE A 179 2.01 6.53 13.24
C PHE A 179 1.51 5.96 14.58
#